data_52b249df8d5e0522741e2febeb52bb6b
#
_entry.id   52b249df8d5e0522741e2febeb52bb6b
#
_cell.length_a   1.000
_cell.length_b   1.000
_cell.length_c   1.000
_cell.angle_alpha   90.00
_cell.angle_beta   90.00
_cell.angle_gamma   90.00
#
_symmetry.space_group_name_H-M   'P 1'
#
loop_
_entity.id
_entity.type
_entity.pdbx_description
1 polymer ?
#
loop_
_entity_poly.entity_id
_entity_poly.type
_entity_poly.pdbx_seq_one_letter_code
_entity_poly.pdbx_strand_id
1 'polypeptide(L)'
;MGIYSYELYTEYDVDIIIRIGSMGSNDKRLELRDILLVDTAYTESMFALNLTGENKGEENFVAYPSMSVTSEILQQGLAMNERKFKVGNIATSECFDKYTKNPKLYYERMNPSWNILRM
;
A
#
# COMPACT_ATOMS: atom_id res chain seq x y z
N MET A 1 3.43 9.54 -8.74
CA MET A 1 4.41 8.45 -8.42
C MET A 1 4.57 7.47 -9.60
N GLY A 2 3.50 7.01 -10.26
CA GLY A 2 3.59 6.03 -11.34
C GLY A 2 4.49 6.42 -12.50
N ILE A 3 4.51 7.68 -12.90
CA ILE A 3 5.37 8.17 -13.99
C ILE A 3 6.85 7.98 -13.64
N TYR A 4 7.26 8.43 -12.46
CA TYR A 4 8.67 8.32 -12.04
C TYR A 4 9.13 6.88 -11.89
N SER A 5 8.32 6.00 -11.30
CA SER A 5 8.69 4.60 -11.13
C SER A 5 8.79 3.87 -12.48
N TYR A 6 7.89 4.17 -13.41
CA TYR A 6 7.95 3.63 -14.75
C TYR A 6 9.25 4.03 -15.46
N GLU A 7 9.58 5.32 -15.47
CA GLU A 7 10.81 5.83 -16.09
C GLU A 7 12.07 5.27 -15.42
N LEU A 8 12.08 5.18 -14.07
CA LEU A 8 13.23 4.62 -13.35
C LEU A 8 13.52 3.18 -13.76
N TYR A 9 12.49 2.36 -13.92
CA TYR A 9 12.67 0.98 -14.36
C TYR A 9 13.01 0.87 -15.85
N THR A 10 12.41 1.67 -16.72
CA THR A 10 12.55 1.49 -18.17
C THR A 10 13.72 2.24 -18.77
N GLU A 11 14.04 3.44 -18.25
CA GLU A 11 15.04 4.33 -18.83
C GLU A 11 16.36 4.37 -18.04
N TYR A 12 16.29 4.06 -16.72
CA TYR A 12 17.44 4.18 -15.82
C TYR A 12 17.93 2.85 -15.25
N ASP A 13 17.35 1.75 -15.68
CA ASP A 13 17.75 0.38 -15.29
C ASP A 13 17.83 0.17 -13.77
N VAL A 14 16.86 0.73 -13.06
CA VAL A 14 16.76 0.61 -11.61
C VAL A 14 16.11 -0.72 -11.24
N ASP A 15 16.79 -1.53 -10.43
CA ASP A 15 16.31 -2.85 -10.02
C ASP A 15 15.29 -2.79 -8.87
N ILE A 16 15.46 -1.86 -7.94
CA ILE A 16 14.67 -1.79 -6.72
C ILE A 16 14.23 -0.36 -6.42
N ILE A 17 12.95 -0.18 -6.15
CA ILE A 17 12.40 1.09 -5.67
C ILE A 17 11.75 0.85 -4.31
N ILE A 18 12.17 1.61 -3.31
CA ILE A 18 11.58 1.63 -1.97
C ILE A 18 10.90 2.98 -1.76
N ARG A 19 9.60 2.95 -1.49
CA ARG A 19 8.84 4.16 -1.17
C ARG A 19 8.69 4.30 0.34
N ILE A 20 9.09 5.45 0.85
CA ILE A 20 8.88 5.85 2.24
C ILE A 20 7.92 7.04 2.28
N GLY A 21 6.96 7.02 3.18
CA GLY A 21 5.97 8.09 3.31
C GLY A 21 5.18 8.00 4.61
N SER A 22 4.43 9.04 4.91
CA SER A 22 3.47 9.06 5.99
C SER A 22 2.10 8.57 5.52
N MET A 23 1.31 8.02 6.45
CA MET A 23 -0.04 7.54 6.20
C MET A 23 -0.96 7.83 7.38
N GLY A 24 -2.26 7.91 7.14
CA GLY A 24 -3.27 7.78 8.19
C GLY A 24 -3.51 6.32 8.52
N SER A 25 -4.04 6.04 9.70
CA SER A 25 -4.41 4.68 10.09
C SER A 25 -5.82 4.64 10.67
N ASN A 26 -6.57 3.61 10.28
CA ASN A 26 -7.85 3.24 10.89
C ASN A 26 -7.67 2.11 11.92
N ASP A 27 -6.46 1.58 12.04
CA ASP A 27 -6.14 0.53 13.00
C ASP A 27 -5.72 1.14 14.34
N LYS A 28 -6.49 0.84 15.37
CA LYS A 28 -6.23 1.30 16.75
C LYS A 28 -4.96 0.71 17.38
N ARG A 29 -4.37 -0.32 16.77
CA ARG A 29 -3.13 -0.94 17.24
C ARG A 29 -1.88 -0.19 16.75
N LEU A 30 -2.04 0.69 15.77
CA LEU A 30 -0.97 1.56 15.28
C LEU A 30 -0.93 2.84 16.11
N GLU A 31 0.24 3.13 16.63
CA GLU A 31 0.53 4.34 17.39
C GLU A 31 1.31 5.34 16.53
N LEU A 32 1.32 6.59 16.95
CA LEU A 32 2.15 7.61 16.30
C LEU A 32 3.62 7.18 16.33
N ARG A 33 4.28 7.30 15.17
CA ARG A 33 5.68 6.92 14.93
C ARG A 33 5.92 5.41 14.80
N ASP A 34 4.89 4.57 14.81
CA ASP A 34 5.04 3.20 14.36
C ASP A 34 5.40 3.17 12.87
N ILE A 35 6.11 2.14 12.46
CA ILE A 35 6.48 1.90 11.06
C ILE A 35 5.64 0.73 10.55
N LEU A 36 4.84 0.98 9.52
CA LEU A 36 4.09 -0.06 8.83
C LEU A 36 4.89 -0.52 7.62
N LEU A 37 5.28 -1.78 7.61
CA LEU A 37 5.80 -2.46 6.44
C LEU A 37 4.62 -3.02 5.65
N VAL A 38 4.44 -2.52 4.43
CA VAL A 38 3.28 -2.87 3.61
C VAL A 38 3.50 -4.23 2.95
N ASP A 39 2.60 -5.16 3.21
CA ASP A 39 2.55 -6.47 2.55
C ASP A 39 1.57 -6.52 1.37
N THR A 40 0.59 -5.63 1.37
CA THR A 40 -0.43 -5.54 0.31
C THR A 40 -0.85 -4.08 0.13
N ALA A 41 -0.85 -3.62 -1.10
CA ALA A 41 -1.31 -2.27 -1.45
C ALA A 41 -2.56 -2.33 -2.32
N TYR A 42 -3.51 -1.46 -2.02
CA TYR A 42 -4.75 -1.30 -2.77
C TYR A 42 -4.90 0.09 -3.37
N THR A 43 -5.50 0.14 -4.51
CA THR A 43 -5.84 1.40 -5.16
C THR A 43 -7.24 1.32 -5.77
N GLU A 44 -7.97 2.44 -5.73
CA GLU A 44 -9.19 2.62 -6.52
C GLU A 44 -8.89 3.12 -7.95
N SER A 45 -7.62 3.45 -8.22
CA SER A 45 -7.19 4.00 -9.49
C SER A 45 -7.18 2.95 -10.59
N MET A 46 -7.57 3.36 -11.79
CA MET A 46 -7.48 2.55 -13.02
C MET A 46 -6.04 2.48 -13.59
N PHE A 47 -5.05 2.92 -12.81
CA PHE A 47 -3.67 3.05 -13.26
C PHE A 47 -3.10 1.74 -13.83
N ALA A 48 -3.26 0.63 -13.12
CA ALA A 48 -2.74 -0.67 -13.57
C ALA A 48 -3.40 -1.13 -14.87
N LEU A 49 -4.72 -0.98 -14.99
CA LEU A 49 -5.44 -1.30 -16.21
C LEU A 49 -4.97 -0.45 -17.39
N ASN A 50 -4.81 0.85 -17.18
CA ASN A 50 -4.37 1.77 -18.24
C ASN A 50 -2.91 1.50 -18.65
N LEU A 51 -2.06 1.11 -17.71
CA LEU A 51 -0.67 0.82 -17.97
C LEU A 51 -0.47 -0.48 -18.76
N THR A 52 -1.17 -1.53 -18.37
CA THR A 52 -1.02 -2.88 -18.97
C THR A 52 -1.95 -3.12 -20.13
N GLY A 53 -3.07 -2.41 -20.22
CA GLY A 53 -4.16 -2.68 -21.16
C GLY A 53 -4.92 -3.98 -20.86
N GLU A 54 -4.60 -4.67 -19.78
CA GLU A 54 -5.20 -5.96 -19.41
C GLU A 54 -6.23 -5.79 -18.30
N ASN A 55 -7.48 -6.17 -18.56
CA ASN A 55 -8.51 -6.20 -17.54
C ASN A 55 -8.46 -7.53 -16.78
N LYS A 56 -7.83 -7.51 -15.60
CA LYS A 56 -7.72 -8.65 -14.69
C LYS A 56 -8.76 -8.62 -13.56
N GLY A 57 -9.80 -7.80 -13.71
CA GLY A 57 -10.81 -7.62 -12.66
C GLY A 57 -10.22 -7.03 -11.37
N GLU A 58 -10.47 -7.68 -10.24
CA GLU A 58 -10.01 -7.20 -8.94
C GLU A 58 -8.47 -7.14 -8.81
N GLU A 59 -7.74 -7.97 -9.55
CA GLU A 59 -6.27 -7.97 -9.54
C GLU A 59 -5.66 -6.67 -10.05
N ASN A 60 -6.38 -5.89 -10.85
CA ASN A 60 -5.92 -4.57 -11.29
C ASN A 60 -5.78 -3.55 -10.15
N PHE A 61 -6.43 -3.82 -9.03
CA PHE A 61 -6.51 -2.91 -7.89
C PHE A 61 -5.63 -3.32 -6.71
N VAL A 62 -4.91 -4.44 -6.84
CA VAL A 62 -4.08 -5.02 -5.78
C VAL A 62 -2.64 -5.12 -6.24
N ALA A 63 -1.70 -4.75 -5.38
CA ALA A 63 -0.28 -4.91 -5.61
C ALA A 63 0.41 -5.51 -4.39
N TYR A 64 1.40 -6.34 -4.65
CA TYR A 64 2.23 -6.98 -3.63
C TYR A 64 3.67 -6.51 -3.78
N PRO A 65 4.39 -6.24 -2.68
CA PRO A 65 5.80 -5.87 -2.73
C PRO A 65 6.67 -7.08 -3.05
N SER A 66 7.93 -6.82 -3.38
CA SER A 66 8.94 -7.88 -3.45
C SER A 66 9.11 -8.55 -2.09
N MET A 67 8.85 -9.85 -2.02
CA MET A 67 8.96 -10.64 -0.78
C MET A 67 10.38 -10.62 -0.21
N SER A 68 11.41 -10.72 -1.06
CA SER A 68 12.81 -10.71 -0.64
C SER A 68 13.20 -9.39 -0.01
N VAL A 69 12.88 -8.26 -0.66
CA VAL A 69 13.18 -6.93 -0.14
C VAL A 69 12.39 -6.65 1.14
N THR A 70 11.12 -7.02 1.19
CA THR A 70 10.26 -6.83 2.37
C THR A 70 10.78 -7.62 3.57
N SER A 71 11.21 -8.87 3.37
CA SER A 71 11.76 -9.70 4.43
C SER A 71 13.06 -9.12 4.98
N GLU A 72 13.93 -8.62 4.12
CA GLU A 72 15.19 -7.99 4.53
C GLU A 72 14.93 -6.73 5.37
N ILE A 73 14.03 -5.86 4.91
CA ILE A 73 13.65 -4.65 5.64
C ILE A 73 13.07 -5.00 7.01
N LEU A 74 12.21 -6.02 7.09
CA LEU A 74 11.62 -6.46 8.34
C LEU A 74 12.67 -6.96 9.32
N GLN A 75 13.61 -7.79 8.88
CA GLN A 75 14.70 -8.30 9.71
C GLN A 75 15.56 -7.16 10.28
N GLN A 76 15.96 -6.20 9.43
CA GLN A 76 16.74 -5.06 9.85
C GLN A 76 15.94 -4.16 10.82
N GLY A 77 14.66 -3.93 10.53
CA GLY A 77 13.78 -3.14 11.38
C GLY A 77 13.58 -3.72 12.77
N LEU A 78 13.39 -5.04 12.87
CA LEU A 78 13.27 -5.72 14.15
C LEU A 78 14.58 -5.70 14.96
N ALA A 79 15.73 -5.73 14.29
CA ALA A 79 17.04 -5.67 14.93
C ALA A 79 17.34 -4.28 15.52
N MET A 80 16.80 -3.20 14.95
CA MET A 80 17.06 -1.83 15.41
C MET A 80 16.46 -1.48 16.78
N ASN A 81 15.44 -2.18 17.21
CA ASN A 81 14.79 -2.07 18.53
C ASN A 81 14.31 -0.65 18.94
N GLU A 82 14.43 0.35 18.07
CA GLU A 82 14.10 1.75 18.36
C GLU A 82 12.65 2.12 18.02
N ARG A 83 12.00 1.33 17.16
CA ARG A 83 10.66 1.57 16.65
C ARG A 83 9.86 0.29 16.58
N LYS A 84 8.56 0.43 16.74
CA LYS A 84 7.64 -0.70 16.55
C LYS A 84 7.38 -0.88 15.05
N PHE A 85 7.90 -1.97 14.50
CA PHE A 85 7.57 -2.41 13.14
C PHE A 85 6.34 -3.28 13.17
N LYS A 86 5.43 -3.00 12.27
CA LYS A 86 4.20 -3.79 12.05
C LYS A 86 4.06 -4.08 10.57
N VAL A 87 3.45 -5.19 10.25
CA VAL A 87 3.17 -5.59 8.87
C VAL A 87 1.68 -5.46 8.63
N GLY A 88 1.31 -4.95 7.46
CA GLY A 88 -0.10 -4.80 7.11
C GLY A 88 -0.33 -4.17 5.74
N ASN A 89 -1.58 -3.88 5.48
CA ASN A 89 -2.05 -3.42 4.19
C ASN A 89 -2.16 -1.90 4.16
N ILE A 90 -2.04 -1.34 2.97
CA ILE A 90 -2.30 0.07 2.72
C ILE A 90 -3.32 0.24 1.59
N ALA A 91 -4.19 1.22 1.71
CA ALA A 91 -5.11 1.61 0.64
C ALA A 91 -4.86 3.05 0.22
N THR A 92 -4.96 3.28 -1.08
CA THR A 92 -4.98 4.62 -1.66
C THR A 92 -6.36 4.88 -2.22
N SER A 93 -7.03 5.88 -1.68
CA SER A 93 -8.35 6.34 -2.14
C SER A 93 -8.22 7.63 -2.95
N GLU A 94 -9.09 7.80 -3.92
CA GLU A 94 -9.21 9.03 -4.70
C GLU A 94 -9.95 10.14 -3.94
N CYS A 95 -10.76 9.75 -2.94
CA CYS A 95 -11.50 10.68 -2.12
C CYS A 95 -11.07 10.56 -0.66
N PHE A 96 -10.79 11.70 -0.03
CA PHE A 96 -10.52 11.71 1.41
C PHE A 96 -11.81 11.32 2.16
N ASP A 97 -11.70 10.34 3.05
CA ASP A 97 -12.84 9.73 3.75
C ASP A 97 -13.74 10.74 4.46
N LYS A 98 -13.17 11.83 4.99
CA LYS A 98 -13.92 12.94 5.60
C LYS A 98 -14.95 13.59 4.66
N TYR A 99 -14.70 13.55 3.35
CA TYR A 99 -15.59 14.15 2.35
C TYR A 99 -16.54 13.13 1.72
N THR A 100 -16.42 11.87 2.08
CA THR A 100 -17.31 10.82 1.60
C THR A 100 -18.68 10.95 2.25
N LYS A 101 -19.74 11.07 1.45
CA LYS A 101 -21.11 11.20 1.96
C LYS A 101 -21.60 9.99 2.74
N ASN A 102 -21.09 8.81 2.43
CA ASN A 102 -21.41 7.56 3.10
C ASN A 102 -20.13 6.79 3.44
N PRO A 103 -19.46 7.10 4.55
CA PRO A 103 -18.25 6.42 4.96
C PRO A 103 -18.43 4.90 5.15
N LYS A 104 -19.61 4.49 5.62
CA LYS A 104 -19.90 3.06 5.85
C LYS A 104 -19.88 2.28 4.54
N LEU A 105 -20.51 2.78 3.48
CA LEU A 105 -20.50 2.14 2.17
C LEU A 105 -19.07 2.08 1.59
N TYR A 106 -18.29 3.13 1.79
CA TYR A 106 -16.89 3.15 1.39
C TYR A 106 -16.10 2.02 2.07
N TYR A 107 -16.22 1.90 3.38
CA TYR A 107 -15.53 0.87 4.14
C TYR A 107 -16.03 -0.55 3.83
N GLU A 108 -17.33 -0.74 3.59
CA GLU A 108 -17.90 -2.02 3.18
C GLU A 108 -17.38 -2.45 1.80
N ARG A 109 -17.23 -1.52 0.88
CA ARG A 109 -16.68 -1.78 -0.45
C ARG A 109 -15.20 -2.18 -0.40
N MET A 110 -14.44 -1.54 0.48
CA MET A 110 -13.02 -1.83 0.67
C MET A 110 -12.77 -3.14 1.42
N ASN A 111 -13.72 -3.59 2.25
CA ASN A 111 -13.55 -4.68 3.21
C ASN A 111 -13.62 -6.11 2.63
N PRO A 112 -14.41 -6.46 1.60
CA PRO A 112 -14.55 -7.86 1.20
C PRO A 112 -13.25 -8.48 0.68
N SER A 113 -12.48 -7.71 -0.07
CA SER A 113 -11.18 -8.15 -0.63
C SER A 113 -10.00 -7.86 0.31
N TRP A 114 -10.24 -7.05 1.31
CA TRP A 114 -9.19 -6.38 2.05
C TRP A 114 -9.57 -6.31 3.52
N ASN A 115 -9.04 -7.14 4.30
CA ASN A 115 -9.10 -7.01 5.74
C ASN A 115 -8.36 -5.75 6.29
N ILE A 116 -8.18 -4.73 5.48
CA ILE A 116 -7.50 -3.48 5.85
C ILE A 116 -8.10 -2.86 7.11
N LEU A 117 -9.42 -2.95 7.23
CA LEU A 117 -10.14 -2.34 8.34
C LEU A 117 -10.30 -3.26 9.57
N ARG A 118 -9.86 -4.48 9.45
CA ARG A 118 -9.81 -5.42 10.58
C ARG A 118 -8.47 -5.43 11.29
N MET A 119 -7.51 -4.74 10.71
CA MET A 119 -6.21 -4.55 11.36
C MET A 119 -6.21 -3.42 12.34
#